data_6c8a1f9c5460c9308ffc613bf0ff55c0
#
_entry.id   6c8a1f9c5460c9308ffc613bf0ff55c0
#
_cell.length_a   1.000
_cell.length_b   1.000
_cell.length_c   1.000
_cell.angle_alpha   90.00
_cell.angle_beta   90.00
_cell.angle_gamma   90.00
#
_symmetry.space_group_name_H-M   'P 1'
#
loop_
_entity.id
_entity.type
_entity.pdbx_description
1 polymer ?
#
loop_
_entity_poly.entity_id
_entity_poly.type
_entity_poly.pdbx_seq_one_letter_code
_entity_poly.pdbx_strand_id
1 'polypeptide(L)'
;MTIKITRRTFKLGSIAAAALALTVGAGAAQAAPERIGLDYAYYNPVSLLLKDKGWVEEEFKKDGIDVRWVLSLGSNKALEFLNGGSIQFGSTAGGAALVGKANGNPIKAIYIYSRPEWTALVTGKDSGIKSVADLKGKRVAVTRGTDPHLFLLQALNQAGLTEKDIKPVLLQHPDGGRALVSGQVDAWAGLDPHMAKHELQEGARLFHRDPALNTYGVLNVREDFATENPEIVERLLAVYERARKYSLENPDELRGYLVKAAKVEDEIAKKQLGERTDLANPVIGEEHRKALTAAGTVLREIGVLKADTDVPALVADLIDDQYIQRVNRQQAAQR
;
A
#
# COMPACT_ATOMS: atom_id res chain seq x y z
N MET A 1 -80.89 -51.51 -2.89
CA MET A 1 -80.20 -52.50 -2.05
C MET A 1 -79.11 -51.69 -1.25
N THR A 2 -79.42 -51.39 -0.01
CA THR A 2 -78.70 -50.43 0.82
C THR A 2 -77.86 -51.21 1.84
N ILE A 3 -76.58 -51.09 1.81
CA ILE A 3 -75.68 -51.71 2.80
C ILE A 3 -75.16 -50.59 3.72
N LYS A 4 -75.57 -50.72 4.99
CA LYS A 4 -75.02 -49.88 6.10
C LYS A 4 -73.74 -50.51 6.59
N ILE A 5 -72.64 -49.76 6.67
CA ILE A 5 -71.46 -50.22 7.37
C ILE A 5 -71.20 -49.27 8.56
N THR A 6 -71.10 -49.88 9.72
CA THR A 6 -71.02 -49.34 11.08
C THR A 6 -69.65 -48.85 11.40
N ARG A 7 -69.55 -47.68 11.99
CA ARG A 7 -68.29 -47.07 12.55
C ARG A 7 -67.90 -47.89 13.81
N ARG A 8 -66.65 -48.29 13.86
CA ARG A 8 -65.94 -48.62 15.08
C ARG A 8 -64.83 -47.68 15.35
N THR A 9 -64.99 -46.95 16.43
CA THR A 9 -64.00 -46.03 16.99
C THR A 9 -62.89 -46.79 17.68
N PHE A 10 -61.62 -46.58 17.26
CA PHE A 10 -60.46 -46.96 18.03
C PHE A 10 -59.76 -45.77 18.55
N LYS A 11 -59.78 -45.60 19.88
CA LYS A 11 -58.90 -44.63 20.58
C LYS A 11 -57.54 -45.29 20.72
N LEU A 12 -56.50 -44.70 20.16
CA LEU A 12 -55.12 -44.96 20.52
C LEU A 12 -54.44 -43.67 20.97
N GLY A 13 -53.80 -43.76 22.12
CA GLY A 13 -53.27 -42.64 22.88
C GLY A 13 -52.06 -42.00 22.22
N SER A 14 -51.98 -40.70 22.41
CA SER A 14 -50.87 -39.85 22.00
C SER A 14 -49.69 -40.07 22.94
N ILE A 15 -48.56 -40.58 22.41
CA ILE A 15 -47.22 -40.43 23.04
C ILE A 15 -46.52 -39.38 22.20
N ALA A 16 -46.44 -38.16 22.66
CA ALA A 16 -45.66 -37.09 22.10
C ALA A 16 -44.20 -37.28 22.53
N ALA A 17 -43.38 -37.86 21.68
CA ALA A 17 -41.92 -37.78 21.84
C ALA A 17 -41.41 -36.45 21.25
N ALA A 18 -41.14 -35.50 22.12
CA ALA A 18 -40.44 -34.26 21.74
C ALA A 18 -38.95 -34.59 21.49
N ALA A 19 -38.62 -34.81 20.23
CA ALA A 19 -37.22 -34.82 19.81
C ALA A 19 -36.70 -33.37 19.73
N LEU A 20 -35.98 -32.93 20.76
CA LEU A 20 -35.25 -31.68 20.77
C LEU A 20 -34.06 -31.86 19.83
N ALA A 21 -34.20 -31.42 18.58
CA ALA A 21 -33.09 -31.34 17.64
C ALA A 21 -32.21 -30.17 18.05
N LEU A 22 -31.15 -30.43 18.81
CA LEU A 22 -30.01 -29.53 18.98
C LEU A 22 -29.30 -29.43 17.61
N THR A 23 -29.73 -28.48 16.78
CA THR A 23 -28.91 -28.03 15.67
C THR A 23 -27.75 -27.24 16.27
N VAL A 24 -26.67 -27.93 16.60
CA VAL A 24 -25.36 -27.29 16.74
C VAL A 24 -25.06 -26.72 15.35
N GLY A 25 -25.23 -25.41 15.22
CA GLY A 25 -24.76 -24.67 14.07
C GLY A 25 -23.23 -24.81 14.02
N ALA A 26 -22.74 -25.83 13.31
CA ALA A 26 -21.37 -25.83 12.86
C ALA A 26 -21.28 -24.62 11.93
N GLY A 27 -20.73 -23.51 12.44
CA GLY A 27 -20.28 -22.40 11.59
C GLY A 27 -19.42 -23.05 10.50
N ALA A 28 -19.86 -22.95 9.25
CA ALA A 28 -19.06 -23.43 8.14
C ALA A 28 -17.70 -22.73 8.26
N ALA A 29 -16.67 -23.46 8.66
CA ALA A 29 -15.30 -22.96 8.60
C ALA A 29 -15.09 -22.56 7.13
N GLN A 30 -14.93 -21.29 6.88
CA GLN A 30 -14.67 -20.78 5.53
C GLN A 30 -13.38 -21.44 5.04
N ALA A 31 -13.44 -22.08 3.88
CA ALA A 31 -12.26 -22.73 3.34
C ALA A 31 -11.16 -21.68 3.13
N ALA A 32 -9.94 -22.01 3.55
CA ALA A 32 -8.80 -21.13 3.32
C ALA A 32 -8.67 -20.85 1.80
N PRO A 33 -8.24 -19.67 1.40
CA PRO A 33 -8.05 -19.35 -0.01
C PRO A 33 -6.96 -20.26 -0.60
N GLU A 34 -7.14 -20.71 -1.83
CA GLU A 34 -6.12 -21.51 -2.54
C GLU A 34 -4.84 -20.70 -2.83
N ARG A 35 -4.97 -19.37 -2.91
CA ARG A 35 -3.87 -18.48 -3.25
C ARG A 35 -4.03 -17.12 -2.60
N ILE A 36 -2.88 -16.53 -2.19
CA ILE A 36 -2.76 -15.12 -1.82
C ILE A 36 -1.81 -14.40 -2.79
N GLY A 37 -2.22 -13.21 -3.22
CA GLY A 37 -1.43 -12.33 -4.07
C GLY A 37 -0.87 -11.16 -3.28
N LEU A 38 0.43 -10.90 -3.44
CA LEU A 38 1.12 -9.76 -2.88
C LEU A 38 1.85 -9.00 -3.97
N ASP A 39 2.02 -7.69 -3.78
CA ASP A 39 3.02 -6.98 -4.57
C ASP A 39 4.40 -7.02 -3.89
N TYR A 40 5.42 -6.78 -4.71
CA TYR A 40 6.73 -6.34 -4.26
C TYR A 40 7.11 -5.08 -5.01
N ALA A 41 7.85 -4.20 -4.35
CA ALA A 41 8.15 -2.89 -4.92
C ALA A 41 9.52 -2.39 -4.47
N TYR A 42 10.21 -1.67 -5.35
CA TYR A 42 11.53 -1.09 -5.03
C TYR A 42 11.46 -0.05 -3.91
N TYR A 43 10.28 0.55 -3.72
CA TYR A 43 9.99 1.48 -2.63
C TYR A 43 9.47 0.80 -1.35
N ASN A 44 9.23 -0.51 -1.36
CA ASN A 44 8.99 -1.34 -0.18
C ASN A 44 10.12 -2.38 -0.05
N PRO A 45 11.26 -2.04 0.53
CA PRO A 45 12.42 -2.92 0.57
C PRO A 45 12.18 -4.21 1.36
N VAL A 46 11.30 -4.18 2.38
CA VAL A 46 10.92 -5.39 3.14
C VAL A 46 10.25 -6.43 2.24
N SER A 47 9.44 -6.01 1.26
CA SER A 47 8.81 -6.92 0.29
C SER A 47 9.81 -7.65 -0.59
N LEU A 48 10.95 -6.99 -0.91
CA LEU A 48 12.03 -7.61 -1.69
C LEU A 48 12.72 -8.74 -0.92
N LEU A 49 12.99 -8.49 0.36
CA LEU A 49 13.54 -9.50 1.27
C LEU A 49 12.58 -10.68 1.42
N LEU A 50 11.30 -10.41 1.70
CA LEU A 50 10.28 -11.43 1.88
C LEU A 50 10.19 -12.35 0.68
N LYS A 51 10.12 -11.74 -0.52
CA LYS A 51 10.05 -12.48 -1.78
C LYS A 51 11.31 -13.32 -2.04
N ASP A 52 12.49 -12.78 -1.79
CA ASP A 52 13.74 -13.48 -2.07
C ASP A 52 14.00 -14.63 -1.10
N LYS A 53 13.65 -14.45 0.18
CA LYS A 53 13.78 -15.47 1.23
C LYS A 53 12.66 -16.51 1.22
N GLY A 54 11.54 -16.28 0.54
CA GLY A 54 10.40 -17.20 0.51
C GLY A 54 9.69 -17.36 1.86
N TRP A 55 9.78 -16.36 2.75
CA TRP A 55 9.22 -16.49 4.11
C TRP A 55 7.69 -16.47 4.15
N VAL A 56 7.06 -15.84 3.20
CA VAL A 56 5.59 -15.85 3.07
C VAL A 56 5.13 -17.21 2.56
N GLU A 57 5.83 -17.78 1.58
CA GLU A 57 5.58 -19.13 1.07
C GLU A 57 5.79 -20.19 2.16
N GLU A 58 6.85 -20.08 2.96
CA GLU A 58 7.13 -20.96 4.10
C GLU A 58 5.98 -20.94 5.10
N GLU A 59 5.50 -19.74 5.47
CA GLU A 59 4.42 -19.53 6.43
C GLU A 59 3.14 -20.22 6.01
N PHE A 60 2.74 -20.09 4.74
CA PHE A 60 1.44 -20.58 4.27
C PHE A 60 1.48 -21.96 3.62
N LYS A 61 2.65 -22.56 3.49
CA LYS A 61 2.83 -23.90 2.89
C LYS A 61 2.02 -24.98 3.57
N LYS A 62 1.91 -24.96 4.89
CA LYS A 62 1.17 -25.97 5.68
C LYS A 62 -0.32 -25.95 5.42
N ASP A 63 -0.84 -24.78 5.04
CA ASP A 63 -2.27 -24.61 4.75
C ASP A 63 -2.59 -24.88 3.27
N GLY A 64 -1.58 -25.22 2.46
CA GLY A 64 -1.73 -25.44 1.02
C GLY A 64 -2.03 -24.15 0.23
N ILE A 65 -1.71 -22.98 0.79
CA ILE A 65 -1.96 -21.70 0.17
C ILE A 65 -0.77 -21.30 -0.70
N ASP A 66 -1.00 -21.12 -1.99
CA ASP A 66 -0.02 -20.60 -2.94
C ASP A 66 0.22 -19.12 -2.73
N VAL A 67 1.47 -18.64 -2.90
CA VAL A 67 1.83 -17.23 -2.85
C VAL A 67 2.23 -16.73 -4.23
N ARG A 68 1.58 -15.66 -4.67
CA ARG A 68 1.88 -15.00 -5.95
C ARG A 68 2.42 -13.59 -5.72
N TRP A 69 3.59 -13.29 -6.27
CA TRP A 69 4.19 -11.97 -6.24
C TRP A 69 4.04 -11.23 -7.58
N VAL A 70 3.68 -9.95 -7.50
CA VAL A 70 3.56 -9.05 -8.65
C VAL A 70 4.40 -7.79 -8.42
N LEU A 71 5.17 -7.35 -9.41
CA LEU A 71 5.94 -6.11 -9.31
C LEU A 71 5.00 -4.90 -9.47
N SER A 72 5.00 -4.00 -8.47
CA SER A 72 4.38 -2.69 -8.55
C SER A 72 5.45 -1.61 -8.80
N LEU A 73 5.32 -0.87 -9.91
CA LEU A 73 6.24 0.21 -10.27
C LEU A 73 5.88 1.56 -9.63
N GLY A 74 4.81 1.61 -8.84
CA GLY A 74 4.31 2.77 -8.13
C GLY A 74 2.95 2.45 -7.49
N SER A 75 2.51 3.30 -6.56
CA SER A 75 1.23 3.15 -5.85
C SER A 75 0.02 3.00 -6.80
N ASN A 76 0.06 3.67 -7.96
CA ASN A 76 -0.98 3.55 -8.98
C ASN A 76 -1.18 2.10 -9.45
N LYS A 77 -0.09 1.35 -9.66
CA LYS A 77 -0.16 -0.06 -10.08
C LYS A 77 -0.60 -0.97 -8.94
N ALA A 78 -0.10 -0.76 -7.72
CA ALA A 78 -0.57 -1.50 -6.55
C ALA A 78 -2.09 -1.33 -6.34
N LEU A 79 -2.60 -0.08 -6.43
CA LEU A 79 -4.03 0.23 -6.30
C LEU A 79 -4.87 -0.39 -7.44
N GLU A 80 -4.35 -0.40 -8.67
CA GLU A 80 -4.99 -1.06 -9.81
C GLU A 80 -5.12 -2.57 -9.56
N PHE A 81 -4.06 -3.23 -9.09
CA PHE A 81 -4.07 -4.67 -8.78
C PHE A 81 -4.99 -5.00 -7.60
N LEU A 82 -5.00 -4.18 -6.55
CA LEU A 82 -5.91 -4.33 -5.41
C LEU A 82 -7.37 -4.15 -5.85
N ASN A 83 -7.67 -3.09 -6.59
CA ASN A 83 -9.03 -2.81 -7.07
C ASN A 83 -9.57 -3.92 -7.97
N GLY A 84 -8.70 -4.45 -8.84
CA GLY A 84 -9.04 -5.56 -9.74
C GLY A 84 -9.03 -6.94 -9.09
N GLY A 85 -8.70 -7.06 -7.79
CA GLY A 85 -8.66 -8.34 -7.06
C GLY A 85 -7.54 -9.28 -7.47
N SER A 86 -6.57 -8.81 -8.27
CA SER A 86 -5.44 -9.64 -8.72
C SER A 86 -4.37 -9.86 -7.64
N ILE A 87 -4.36 -9.01 -6.62
CA ILE A 87 -3.62 -9.19 -5.37
C ILE A 87 -4.53 -8.87 -4.18
N GLN A 88 -4.23 -9.45 -3.03
CA GLN A 88 -4.93 -9.19 -1.76
C GLN A 88 -4.18 -8.17 -0.90
N PHE A 89 -2.85 -8.11 -1.03
CA PHE A 89 -1.99 -7.19 -0.29
C PHE A 89 -1.15 -6.35 -1.24
N GLY A 90 -1.11 -5.04 -1.02
CA GLY A 90 -0.39 -4.13 -1.91
C GLY A 90 0.25 -2.94 -1.19
N SER A 91 1.43 -2.57 -1.64
CA SER A 91 2.27 -1.50 -1.08
C SER A 91 1.97 -0.17 -1.75
N THR A 92 1.61 0.86 -0.98
CA THR A 92 1.40 2.20 -1.51
C THR A 92 1.99 3.27 -0.60
N ALA A 93 2.02 4.51 -1.06
CA ALA A 93 2.06 5.67 -0.19
C ALA A 93 0.70 5.90 0.46
N GLY A 94 0.69 6.44 1.68
CA GLY A 94 -0.54 6.70 2.42
C GLY A 94 -1.48 7.68 1.72
N GLY A 95 -0.95 8.76 1.14
CA GLY A 95 -1.75 9.72 0.37
C GLY A 95 -2.37 9.10 -0.88
N ALA A 96 -1.63 8.24 -1.58
CA ALA A 96 -2.17 7.50 -2.73
C ALA A 96 -3.27 6.52 -2.30
N ALA A 97 -3.09 5.80 -1.17
CA ALA A 97 -4.13 4.94 -0.59
C ALA A 97 -5.38 5.75 -0.24
N LEU A 98 -5.23 6.94 0.38
CA LEU A 98 -6.34 7.82 0.72
C LEU A 98 -7.16 8.25 -0.51
N VAL A 99 -6.47 8.66 -1.58
CA VAL A 99 -7.13 9.01 -2.85
C VAL A 99 -7.78 7.77 -3.48
N GLY A 100 -7.11 6.62 -3.45
CA GLY A 100 -7.65 5.35 -3.93
C GLY A 100 -8.94 4.97 -3.19
N LYS A 101 -8.95 5.07 -1.86
CA LYS A 101 -10.11 4.81 -1.00
C LYS A 101 -11.26 5.77 -1.32
N ALA A 102 -10.98 7.07 -1.46
CA ALA A 102 -11.98 8.08 -1.84
C ALA A 102 -12.63 7.80 -3.20
N ASN A 103 -11.90 7.14 -4.10
CA ASN A 103 -12.38 6.72 -5.42
C ASN A 103 -13.01 5.31 -5.42
N GLY A 104 -13.26 4.73 -4.25
CA GLY A 104 -13.98 3.46 -4.09
C GLY A 104 -13.10 2.20 -4.16
N ASN A 105 -11.78 2.31 -4.05
CA ASN A 105 -10.93 1.13 -3.93
C ASN A 105 -11.19 0.47 -2.56
N PRO A 106 -11.59 -0.82 -2.50
CA PRO A 106 -11.99 -1.48 -1.27
C PRO A 106 -10.77 -1.96 -0.48
N ILE A 107 -10.06 -1.03 0.15
CA ILE A 107 -8.81 -1.29 0.86
C ILE A 107 -8.80 -0.76 2.29
N LYS A 108 -8.00 -1.40 3.14
CA LYS A 108 -7.59 -0.93 4.46
C LYS A 108 -6.07 -0.86 4.53
N ALA A 109 -5.54 0.24 5.06
CA ALA A 109 -4.13 0.35 5.41
C ALA A 109 -3.91 -0.28 6.79
N ILE A 110 -3.09 -1.35 6.84
CA ILE A 110 -2.96 -2.21 8.03
C ILE A 110 -1.58 -2.18 8.68
N TYR A 111 -0.58 -1.60 8.00
CA TYR A 111 0.80 -1.64 8.45
C TYR A 111 1.64 -0.55 7.79
N ILE A 112 2.66 -0.05 8.46
CA ILE A 112 3.64 0.87 7.89
C ILE A 112 4.93 0.10 7.64
N TYR A 113 5.29 -0.02 6.36
CA TYR A 113 6.53 -0.68 6.00
C TYR A 113 7.73 0.28 5.99
N SER A 114 7.51 1.61 5.85
CA SER A 114 8.58 2.60 5.94
C SER A 114 8.07 4.02 6.14
N ARG A 115 8.97 4.89 6.65
CA ARG A 115 8.85 6.35 6.64
C ARG A 115 9.91 6.90 5.66
N PRO A 116 9.59 7.07 4.40
CA PRO A 116 10.59 7.42 3.41
C PRO A 116 10.65 8.93 3.15
N GLU A 117 11.81 9.36 2.62
CA GLU A 117 11.92 10.58 1.81
C GLU A 117 12.15 10.18 0.35
N TRP A 118 11.22 9.44 -0.22
CA TRP A 118 11.36 8.77 -1.50
C TRP A 118 11.05 9.63 -2.73
N THR A 119 10.54 10.86 -2.53
CA THR A 119 10.20 11.76 -3.63
C THR A 119 10.77 13.15 -3.45
N ALA A 120 11.12 13.76 -4.56
CA ALA A 120 11.52 15.16 -4.69
C ALA A 120 11.20 15.64 -6.11
N LEU A 121 11.21 16.97 -6.34
CA LEU A 121 11.21 17.52 -7.69
C LEU A 121 12.65 17.61 -8.22
N VAL A 122 12.85 17.02 -9.38
CA VAL A 122 14.16 16.78 -9.98
C VAL A 122 14.27 17.50 -11.30
N THR A 123 15.46 18.05 -11.57
CA THR A 123 15.79 18.71 -12.84
C THR A 123 17.18 18.28 -13.32
N GLY A 124 17.49 18.51 -14.59
CA GLY A 124 18.81 18.19 -15.15
C GLY A 124 19.92 19.06 -14.53
N LYS A 125 21.19 18.57 -14.57
CA LYS A 125 22.35 19.22 -13.96
C LYS A 125 22.53 20.69 -14.39
N ASP A 126 22.33 20.96 -15.69
CA ASP A 126 22.57 22.26 -16.32
C ASP A 126 21.29 23.11 -16.44
N SER A 127 20.17 22.65 -15.83
CA SER A 127 18.90 23.34 -15.86
C SER A 127 18.92 24.65 -15.07
N GLY A 128 18.26 25.68 -15.61
CA GLY A 128 18.02 26.94 -14.91
C GLY A 128 16.94 26.89 -13.83
N ILE A 129 16.22 25.77 -13.68
CA ILE A 129 15.17 25.61 -12.67
C ILE A 129 15.81 25.51 -11.28
N LYS A 130 15.43 26.41 -10.37
CA LYS A 130 15.95 26.51 -9.00
C LYS A 130 14.85 26.40 -7.95
N SER A 131 13.62 26.66 -8.33
CA SER A 131 12.46 26.68 -7.44
C SER A 131 11.21 26.11 -8.13
N VAL A 132 10.17 25.82 -7.35
CA VAL A 132 8.88 25.36 -7.88
C VAL A 132 8.22 26.42 -8.78
N ALA A 133 8.44 27.71 -8.51
CA ALA A 133 7.92 28.80 -9.35
C ALA A 133 8.47 28.75 -10.79
N ASP A 134 9.69 28.25 -10.99
CA ASP A 134 10.32 28.11 -12.31
C ASP A 134 9.66 27.02 -13.17
N LEU A 135 8.78 26.21 -12.60
CA LEU A 135 8.04 25.17 -13.33
C LEU A 135 6.94 25.74 -14.23
N LYS A 136 6.58 27.03 -14.08
CA LYS A 136 5.53 27.63 -14.92
C LYS A 136 5.84 27.47 -16.42
N GLY A 137 4.89 26.85 -17.15
CA GLY A 137 5.02 26.55 -18.57
C GLY A 137 5.97 25.40 -18.93
N LYS A 138 6.63 24.75 -17.97
CA LYS A 138 7.60 23.66 -18.16
C LYS A 138 6.90 22.31 -18.36
N ARG A 139 7.58 21.42 -19.06
CA ARG A 139 7.19 20.00 -19.18
C ARG A 139 7.66 19.30 -17.94
N VAL A 140 6.73 18.69 -17.18
CA VAL A 140 7.05 17.99 -15.93
C VAL A 140 6.58 16.55 -16.03
N ALA A 141 7.51 15.60 -16.01
CA ALA A 141 7.16 14.19 -15.97
C ALA A 141 6.59 13.83 -14.59
N VAL A 142 5.51 13.07 -14.58
CA VAL A 142 4.83 12.65 -13.35
C VAL A 142 4.06 11.34 -13.56
N THR A 143 4.07 10.48 -12.53
CA THR A 143 3.24 9.27 -12.50
C THR A 143 1.97 9.56 -11.71
N ARG A 144 0.86 9.73 -12.42
CA ARG A 144 -0.43 10.07 -11.80
C ARG A 144 -0.89 8.99 -10.81
N GLY A 145 -1.48 9.41 -9.68
CA GLY A 145 -1.98 8.49 -8.65
C GLY A 145 -0.89 7.90 -7.75
N THR A 146 0.26 8.57 -7.65
CA THR A 146 1.37 8.20 -6.76
C THR A 146 1.74 9.35 -5.83
N ASP A 147 2.55 9.07 -4.79
CA ASP A 147 3.01 10.11 -3.87
C ASP A 147 3.80 11.23 -4.57
N PRO A 148 4.71 10.95 -5.54
CA PRO A 148 5.33 12.01 -6.33
C PRO A 148 4.35 12.94 -7.07
N HIS A 149 3.20 12.43 -7.51
CA HIS A 149 2.16 13.29 -8.09
C HIS A 149 1.54 14.20 -7.02
N LEU A 150 1.19 13.64 -5.86
CA LEU A 150 0.61 14.41 -4.76
C LEU A 150 1.61 15.44 -4.22
N PHE A 151 2.89 15.05 -4.12
CA PHE A 151 4.00 15.93 -3.76
C PHE A 151 4.11 17.12 -4.73
N LEU A 152 4.10 16.85 -6.04
CA LEU A 152 4.14 17.91 -7.07
C LEU A 152 2.96 18.87 -6.92
N LEU A 153 1.74 18.37 -6.75
CA LEU A 153 0.54 19.21 -6.61
C LEU A 153 0.60 20.09 -5.36
N GLN A 154 1.06 19.56 -4.25
CA GLN A 154 1.23 20.31 -3.00
C GLN A 154 2.33 21.37 -3.14
N ALA A 155 3.47 21.01 -3.74
CA ALA A 155 4.57 21.96 -3.98
C ALA A 155 4.12 23.10 -4.92
N LEU A 156 3.38 22.80 -5.98
CA LEU A 156 2.81 23.81 -6.86
C LEU A 156 1.86 24.75 -6.09
N ASN A 157 0.97 24.20 -5.28
CA ASN A 157 0.03 24.97 -4.47
C ASN A 157 0.75 25.92 -3.50
N GLN A 158 1.80 25.45 -2.81
CA GLN A 158 2.63 26.28 -1.94
C GLN A 158 3.32 27.43 -2.68
N ALA A 159 3.64 27.22 -3.97
CA ALA A 159 4.24 28.25 -4.83
C ALA A 159 3.19 29.15 -5.53
N GLY A 160 1.91 29.02 -5.19
CA GLY A 160 0.82 29.77 -5.83
C GLY A 160 0.53 29.33 -7.27
N LEU A 161 0.93 28.11 -7.63
CA LEU A 161 0.70 27.49 -8.95
C LEU A 161 -0.29 26.33 -8.85
N THR A 162 -0.76 25.90 -9.98
CA THR A 162 -1.62 24.73 -10.16
C THR A 162 -1.06 23.79 -11.23
N GLU A 163 -1.60 22.59 -11.37
CA GLU A 163 -1.23 21.68 -12.46
C GLU A 163 -1.46 22.31 -13.85
N LYS A 164 -2.38 23.29 -13.98
CA LYS A 164 -2.67 24.00 -15.24
C LYS A 164 -1.54 24.97 -15.63
N ASP A 165 -0.70 25.39 -14.70
CA ASP A 165 0.42 26.27 -14.96
C ASP A 165 1.66 25.55 -15.49
N ILE A 166 1.66 24.22 -15.51
CA ILE A 166 2.70 23.36 -16.08
C ILE A 166 2.19 22.55 -17.27
N LYS A 167 3.06 21.80 -17.93
CA LYS A 167 2.73 20.82 -18.97
C LYS A 167 3.04 19.43 -18.43
N PRO A 168 2.09 18.74 -17.77
CA PRO A 168 2.33 17.42 -17.23
C PRO A 168 2.54 16.38 -18.34
N VAL A 169 3.59 15.57 -18.21
CA VAL A 169 3.89 14.45 -19.10
C VAL A 169 3.72 13.17 -18.28
N LEU A 170 2.67 12.41 -18.59
CA LEU A 170 2.28 11.23 -17.81
C LEU A 170 3.15 10.04 -18.18
N LEU A 171 4.09 9.69 -17.32
CA LEU A 171 5.03 8.59 -17.51
C LEU A 171 5.15 7.77 -16.22
N GLN A 172 5.50 6.50 -16.33
CA GLN A 172 5.91 5.73 -15.15
C GLN A 172 7.28 6.24 -14.66
N HIS A 173 7.60 6.01 -13.37
CA HIS A 173 8.79 6.59 -12.74
C HIS A 173 10.09 6.30 -13.49
N PRO A 174 10.37 5.06 -13.94
CA PRO A 174 11.59 4.82 -14.72
C PRO A 174 11.66 5.60 -16.03
N ASP A 175 10.51 5.78 -16.70
CA ASP A 175 10.40 6.52 -17.95
C ASP A 175 10.52 8.02 -17.74
N GLY A 176 9.94 8.52 -16.63
CA GLY A 176 10.05 9.92 -16.22
C GLY A 176 11.49 10.36 -15.99
N GLY A 177 12.28 9.54 -15.28
CA GLY A 177 13.71 9.78 -15.09
C GLY A 177 14.50 9.77 -16.39
N ARG A 178 14.24 8.80 -17.28
CA ARG A 178 14.87 8.74 -18.62
C ARG A 178 14.49 9.96 -19.48
N ALA A 179 13.23 10.38 -19.45
CA ALA A 179 12.76 11.56 -20.18
C ALA A 179 13.44 12.85 -19.70
N LEU A 180 13.74 12.95 -18.38
CA LEU A 180 14.50 14.07 -17.84
C LEU A 180 15.93 14.10 -18.40
N VAL A 181 16.65 12.99 -18.30
CA VAL A 181 18.05 12.90 -18.75
C VAL A 181 18.19 13.13 -20.25
N SER A 182 17.23 12.66 -21.05
CA SER A 182 17.21 12.91 -22.51
C SER A 182 16.68 14.29 -22.93
N GLY A 183 16.31 15.16 -21.99
CA GLY A 183 15.81 16.50 -22.28
C GLY A 183 14.39 16.55 -22.88
N GLN A 184 13.65 15.43 -22.85
CA GLN A 184 12.26 15.37 -23.29
C GLN A 184 11.32 16.10 -22.33
N VAL A 185 11.69 16.20 -21.05
CA VAL A 185 11.01 17.00 -20.03
C VAL A 185 12.01 17.91 -19.32
N ASP A 186 11.50 18.98 -18.70
CA ASP A 186 12.31 20.00 -18.04
C ASP A 186 12.49 19.70 -16.55
N ALA A 187 11.54 18.99 -15.95
CA ALA A 187 11.57 18.51 -14.59
C ALA A 187 10.81 17.17 -14.47
N TRP A 188 10.98 16.53 -13.33
CA TRP A 188 10.35 15.25 -13.01
C TRP A 188 9.99 15.18 -11.51
N ALA A 189 8.79 14.70 -11.20
CA ALA A 189 8.43 14.31 -9.85
C ALA A 189 9.00 12.90 -9.61
N GLY A 190 10.18 12.87 -8.96
CA GLY A 190 11.04 11.71 -8.85
C GLY A 190 10.56 10.70 -7.81
N LEU A 191 11.01 9.45 -7.98
CA LEU A 191 10.84 8.37 -7.01
C LEU A 191 12.11 7.52 -6.96
N ASP A 192 12.57 7.17 -5.75
CA ASP A 192 13.65 6.21 -5.55
C ASP A 192 13.25 4.78 -5.96
N PRO A 193 14.20 3.97 -6.45
CA PRO A 193 15.64 4.20 -6.61
C PRO A 193 16.03 5.02 -7.85
N HIS A 194 15.09 5.29 -8.75
CA HIS A 194 15.37 6.00 -10.01
C HIS A 194 15.88 7.42 -9.77
N MET A 195 15.34 8.09 -8.73
CA MET A 195 15.79 9.44 -8.36
C MET A 195 17.25 9.43 -7.90
N ALA A 196 17.63 8.54 -6.99
CA ALA A 196 19.00 8.37 -6.55
C ALA A 196 19.94 8.02 -7.71
N LYS A 197 19.49 7.16 -8.64
CA LYS A 197 20.26 6.81 -9.84
C LYS A 197 20.61 8.04 -10.66
N HIS A 198 19.62 8.82 -11.05
CA HIS A 198 19.88 9.98 -11.90
C HIS A 198 20.63 11.11 -11.18
N GLU A 199 20.46 11.22 -9.84
CA GLU A 199 21.25 12.13 -9.02
C GLU A 199 22.74 11.74 -9.04
N LEU A 200 23.07 10.47 -8.80
CA LEU A 200 24.46 10.02 -8.68
C LEU A 200 25.14 9.85 -10.03
N GLN A 201 24.45 9.30 -11.03
CA GLN A 201 25.09 8.95 -12.31
C GLN A 201 24.97 10.03 -13.37
N GLU A 202 23.91 10.84 -13.35
CA GLU A 202 23.62 11.82 -14.39
C GLU A 202 23.73 13.27 -13.88
N GLY A 203 24.03 13.47 -12.59
CA GLY A 203 24.12 14.78 -11.96
C GLY A 203 22.80 15.53 -11.90
N ALA A 204 21.68 14.81 -11.95
CA ALA A 204 20.36 15.42 -11.76
C ALA A 204 20.27 16.07 -10.38
N ARG A 205 19.57 17.21 -10.29
CA ARG A 205 19.46 17.99 -9.05
C ARG A 205 18.07 17.91 -8.47
N LEU A 206 18.00 17.60 -7.17
CA LEU A 206 16.76 17.64 -6.40
C LEU A 206 16.56 19.10 -5.97
N PHE A 207 15.84 19.89 -6.76
CA PHE A 207 15.69 21.31 -6.51
C PHE A 207 14.61 21.67 -5.49
N HIS A 208 13.71 20.70 -5.19
CA HIS A 208 12.71 20.85 -4.14
C HIS A 208 12.56 19.54 -3.39
N ARG A 209 12.92 19.56 -2.10
CA ARG A 209 12.77 18.46 -1.14
C ARG A 209 11.97 18.97 0.03
N ASP A 210 10.95 18.24 0.42
CA ASP A 210 10.16 18.48 1.63
C ASP A 210 9.68 17.15 2.21
N PRO A 211 10.43 16.57 3.18
CA PRO A 211 10.03 15.29 3.79
C PRO A 211 8.64 15.32 4.42
N ALA A 212 8.13 16.47 4.83
CA ALA A 212 6.80 16.61 5.43
C ALA A 212 5.66 16.39 4.42
N LEU A 213 5.95 16.54 3.12
CA LEU A 213 4.98 16.25 2.05
C LEU A 213 5.00 14.78 1.62
N ASN A 214 5.96 13.98 2.10
CA ASN A 214 5.95 12.54 1.86
C ASN A 214 4.97 11.87 2.83
N THR A 215 4.09 11.04 2.29
CA THR A 215 3.21 10.22 3.11
C THR A 215 3.82 8.85 3.33
N TYR A 216 3.66 8.27 4.51
CA TYR A 216 4.28 6.99 4.89
C TYR A 216 4.00 5.88 3.88
N GLY A 217 4.91 4.90 3.79
CA GLY A 217 4.68 3.68 3.05
C GLY A 217 3.76 2.73 3.83
N VAL A 218 2.61 2.41 3.27
CA VAL A 218 1.60 1.56 3.91
C VAL A 218 1.36 0.27 3.13
N LEU A 219 1.23 -0.84 3.85
CA LEU A 219 0.70 -2.07 3.31
C LEU A 219 -0.82 -2.02 3.42
N ASN A 220 -1.49 -2.19 2.28
CA ASN A 220 -2.93 -2.29 2.23
C ASN A 220 -3.36 -3.75 2.05
N VAL A 221 -4.56 -4.05 2.55
CA VAL A 221 -5.28 -5.29 2.29
C VAL A 221 -6.64 -4.98 1.69
N ARG A 222 -7.16 -5.85 0.84
CA ARG A 222 -8.56 -5.76 0.38
C ARG A 222 -9.52 -6.01 1.54
N GLU A 223 -10.59 -5.22 1.62
CA GLU A 223 -11.58 -5.29 2.71
C GLU A 223 -12.31 -6.62 2.78
N ASP A 224 -12.74 -7.14 1.63
CA ASP A 224 -13.39 -8.45 1.53
C ASP A 224 -12.46 -9.55 2.05
N PHE A 225 -11.23 -9.58 1.57
CA PHE A 225 -10.24 -10.57 2.00
C PHE A 225 -9.93 -10.49 3.50
N ALA A 226 -9.75 -9.27 4.04
CA ALA A 226 -9.45 -9.06 5.46
C ALA A 226 -10.59 -9.50 6.37
N THR A 227 -11.84 -9.30 5.91
CA THR A 227 -13.05 -9.73 6.64
C THR A 227 -13.17 -11.26 6.64
N GLU A 228 -12.92 -11.88 5.50
CA GLU A 228 -13.04 -13.31 5.31
C GLU A 228 -11.88 -14.11 5.92
N ASN A 229 -10.68 -13.52 5.96
CA ASN A 229 -9.43 -14.19 6.33
C ASN A 229 -8.58 -13.41 7.35
N PRO A 230 -9.13 -13.00 8.49
CA PRO A 230 -8.42 -12.15 9.46
C PRO A 230 -7.14 -12.81 10.01
N GLU A 231 -7.14 -14.14 10.18
CA GLU A 231 -5.97 -14.89 10.67
C GLU A 231 -4.81 -14.87 9.66
N ILE A 232 -5.12 -14.92 8.35
CA ILE A 232 -4.11 -14.84 7.30
C ILE A 232 -3.48 -13.44 7.31
N VAL A 233 -4.27 -12.39 7.52
CA VAL A 233 -3.76 -11.02 7.65
C VAL A 233 -2.80 -10.89 8.82
N GLU A 234 -3.16 -11.42 10.00
CA GLU A 234 -2.29 -11.38 11.20
C GLU A 234 -0.99 -12.17 10.98
N ARG A 235 -1.08 -13.37 10.43
CA ARG A 235 0.10 -14.20 10.14
C ARG A 235 1.03 -13.52 9.13
N LEU A 236 0.47 -12.94 8.07
CA LEU A 236 1.26 -12.17 7.11
C LEU A 236 1.97 -10.98 7.78
N LEU A 237 1.28 -10.23 8.63
CA LEU A 237 1.90 -9.13 9.37
C LEU A 237 2.99 -9.60 10.33
N ALA A 238 2.85 -10.76 10.94
CA ALA A 238 3.90 -11.35 11.77
C ALA A 238 5.16 -11.67 10.94
N VAL A 239 4.99 -12.16 9.71
CA VAL A 239 6.09 -12.39 8.76
C VAL A 239 6.72 -11.07 8.31
N TYR A 240 5.92 -10.04 8.03
CA TYR A 240 6.42 -8.68 7.73
C TYR A 240 7.23 -8.10 8.90
N GLU A 241 6.78 -8.25 10.15
CA GLU A 241 7.51 -7.81 11.34
C GLU A 241 8.85 -8.56 11.54
N ARG A 242 8.84 -9.87 11.29
CA ARG A 242 10.09 -10.66 11.26
C ARG A 242 11.06 -10.09 10.24
N ALA A 243 10.60 -9.83 9.02
CA ALA A 243 11.40 -9.31 7.93
C ALA A 243 11.90 -7.88 8.20
N ARG A 244 11.06 -7.01 8.77
CA ARG A 244 11.45 -5.66 9.15
C ARG A 244 12.57 -5.67 10.20
N LYS A 245 12.40 -6.44 11.27
CA LYS A 245 13.42 -6.59 12.33
C LYS A 245 14.73 -7.13 11.76
N TYR A 246 14.64 -8.16 10.96
CA TYR A 246 15.79 -8.72 10.25
C TYR A 246 16.50 -7.68 9.36
N SER A 247 15.73 -6.84 8.66
CA SER A 247 16.27 -5.78 7.80
C SER A 247 17.04 -4.73 8.59
N LEU A 248 16.57 -4.38 9.79
CA LEU A 248 17.26 -3.44 10.68
C LEU A 248 18.58 -4.01 11.23
N GLU A 249 18.61 -5.32 11.48
CA GLU A 249 19.80 -6.03 11.95
C GLU A 249 20.80 -6.34 10.81
N ASN A 250 20.31 -6.43 9.56
CA ASN A 250 21.10 -6.83 8.39
C ASN A 250 20.92 -5.82 7.23
N PRO A 251 21.30 -4.54 7.41
CA PRO A 251 21.05 -3.49 6.41
C PRO A 251 21.80 -3.73 5.08
N ASP A 252 22.97 -4.36 5.13
CA ASP A 252 23.75 -4.68 3.93
C ASP A 252 23.09 -5.77 3.09
N GLU A 253 22.47 -6.75 3.74
CA GLU A 253 21.74 -7.79 3.02
C GLU A 253 20.47 -7.21 2.38
N LEU A 254 19.71 -6.35 3.11
CA LEU A 254 18.56 -5.63 2.54
C LEU A 254 18.96 -4.82 1.31
N ARG A 255 20.12 -4.14 1.36
CA ARG A 255 20.67 -3.41 0.23
C ARG A 255 20.93 -4.33 -0.97
N GLY A 256 21.49 -5.51 -0.73
CA GLY A 256 21.72 -6.53 -1.77
C GLY A 256 20.43 -6.96 -2.47
N TYR A 257 19.30 -7.08 -1.76
CA TYR A 257 18.00 -7.40 -2.39
C TYR A 257 17.52 -6.26 -3.29
N LEU A 258 17.71 -5.00 -2.90
CA LEU A 258 17.36 -3.87 -3.76
C LEU A 258 18.23 -3.81 -5.01
N VAL A 259 19.55 -3.98 -4.87
CA VAL A 259 20.50 -4.05 -5.99
C VAL A 259 20.06 -5.13 -6.99
N LYS A 260 19.76 -6.33 -6.51
CA LYS A 260 19.33 -7.47 -7.32
C LYS A 260 18.00 -7.21 -8.03
N ALA A 261 17.01 -6.73 -7.30
CA ALA A 261 15.64 -6.55 -7.80
C ALA A 261 15.53 -5.39 -8.78
N ALA A 262 16.09 -4.22 -8.44
CA ALA A 262 16.02 -3.01 -9.24
C ALA A 262 17.10 -2.93 -10.32
N LYS A 263 18.09 -3.83 -10.29
CA LYS A 263 19.28 -3.85 -11.19
C LYS A 263 20.00 -2.49 -11.17
N VAL A 264 20.23 -1.98 -9.97
CA VAL A 264 20.96 -0.74 -9.71
C VAL A 264 22.30 -1.04 -9.04
N GLU A 265 23.19 -0.08 -9.07
CA GLU A 265 24.48 -0.17 -8.39
C GLU A 265 24.32 0.01 -6.87
N ASP A 266 25.28 -0.53 -6.10
CA ASP A 266 25.24 -0.55 -4.64
C ASP A 266 25.11 0.86 -4.04
N GLU A 267 25.78 1.84 -4.60
CA GLU A 267 25.71 3.24 -4.14
C GLU A 267 24.30 3.85 -4.24
N ILE A 268 23.52 3.45 -5.26
CA ILE A 268 22.15 3.89 -5.45
C ILE A 268 21.25 3.30 -4.36
N ALA A 269 21.38 1.99 -4.12
CA ALA A 269 20.63 1.32 -3.08
C ALA A 269 21.04 1.82 -1.68
N LYS A 270 22.32 2.10 -1.46
CA LYS A 270 22.83 2.70 -0.22
C LYS A 270 22.23 4.08 0.02
N LYS A 271 22.11 4.92 -1.02
CA LYS A 271 21.49 6.24 -0.91
C LYS A 271 20.01 6.14 -0.53
N GLN A 272 19.25 5.28 -1.22
CA GLN A 272 17.82 5.09 -0.91
C GLN A 272 17.63 4.56 0.52
N LEU A 273 18.29 3.46 0.86
CA LEU A 273 18.02 2.75 2.12
C LEU A 273 18.69 3.40 3.32
N GLY A 274 19.90 3.97 3.15
CA GLY A 274 20.66 4.56 4.25
C GLY A 274 20.30 6.00 4.55
N GLU A 275 19.89 6.79 3.54
CA GLU A 275 19.63 8.22 3.70
C GLU A 275 18.14 8.57 3.69
N ARG A 276 17.30 7.75 3.03
CA ARG A 276 15.92 8.12 2.67
C ARG A 276 14.87 7.11 3.09
N THR A 277 15.23 6.08 3.86
CA THR A 277 14.29 5.05 4.31
C THR A 277 14.44 4.83 5.82
N ASP A 278 13.33 4.90 6.55
CA ASP A 278 13.26 4.55 7.97
C ASP A 278 12.26 3.40 8.16
N LEU A 279 12.74 2.30 8.74
CA LEU A 279 11.97 1.09 9.02
C LEU A 279 11.63 0.96 10.52
N ALA A 280 11.92 1.96 11.34
CA ALA A 280 11.90 1.81 12.79
C ALA A 280 10.51 1.61 13.39
N ASN A 281 9.48 2.27 12.85
CA ASN A 281 8.14 2.24 13.42
C ASN A 281 7.07 1.72 12.44
N PRO A 282 6.58 0.47 12.63
CA PRO A 282 5.57 -0.16 11.76
C PRO A 282 4.12 0.13 12.16
N VAL A 283 3.91 0.78 13.31
CA VAL A 283 2.58 0.95 13.89
C VAL A 283 1.88 2.18 13.31
N ILE A 284 0.66 2.00 12.84
CA ILE A 284 -0.19 3.10 12.41
C ILE A 284 -0.75 3.79 13.67
N GLY A 285 -0.14 4.91 14.04
CA GLY A 285 -0.49 5.71 15.21
C GLY A 285 -1.08 7.07 14.85
N GLU A 286 -1.18 7.90 15.88
CA GLU A 286 -1.76 9.25 15.79
C GLU A 286 -0.99 10.15 14.80
N GLU A 287 0.33 10.03 14.73
CA GLU A 287 1.15 10.80 13.78
C GLU A 287 0.75 10.54 12.33
N HIS A 288 0.48 9.27 11.98
CA HIS A 288 0.08 8.90 10.63
C HIS A 288 -1.31 9.42 10.30
N ARG A 289 -2.24 9.31 11.25
CA ARG A 289 -3.61 9.85 11.11
C ARG A 289 -3.56 11.36 10.88
N LYS A 290 -2.73 12.09 11.64
CA LYS A 290 -2.52 13.53 11.46
C LYS A 290 -1.89 13.85 10.11
N ALA A 291 -0.84 13.14 9.71
CA ALA A 291 -0.17 13.34 8.43
C ALA A 291 -1.13 13.11 7.25
N LEU A 292 -1.89 12.02 7.28
CA LEU A 292 -2.89 11.73 6.24
C LEU A 292 -4.04 12.72 6.23
N THR A 293 -4.50 13.17 7.40
CA THR A 293 -5.56 14.19 7.50
C THR A 293 -5.07 15.53 6.93
N ALA A 294 -3.85 15.93 7.25
CA ALA A 294 -3.25 17.15 6.71
C ALA A 294 -3.09 17.06 5.18
N ALA A 295 -2.51 15.96 4.68
CA ALA A 295 -2.40 15.73 3.24
C ALA A 295 -3.77 15.71 2.55
N GLY A 296 -4.74 14.99 3.09
CA GLY A 296 -6.10 14.90 2.56
C GLY A 296 -6.82 16.24 2.52
N THR A 297 -6.60 17.11 3.52
CA THR A 297 -7.16 18.47 3.55
C THR A 297 -6.63 19.29 2.37
N VAL A 298 -5.30 19.29 2.16
CA VAL A 298 -4.70 19.98 1.00
C VAL A 298 -5.21 19.37 -0.32
N LEU A 299 -5.28 18.05 -0.42
CA LEU A 299 -5.78 17.36 -1.63
C LEU A 299 -7.24 17.71 -1.94
N ARG A 300 -8.06 17.97 -0.93
CA ARG A 300 -9.42 18.46 -1.11
C ARG A 300 -9.43 19.92 -1.58
N GLU A 301 -8.62 20.78 -0.99
CA GLU A 301 -8.50 22.19 -1.36
C GLU A 301 -8.06 22.38 -2.81
N ILE A 302 -7.12 21.56 -3.29
CA ILE A 302 -6.62 21.60 -4.68
C ILE A 302 -7.48 20.78 -5.65
N GLY A 303 -8.61 20.20 -5.19
CA GLY A 303 -9.58 19.50 -6.06
C GLY A 303 -9.21 18.09 -6.47
N VAL A 304 -8.24 17.43 -5.80
CA VAL A 304 -7.92 16.01 -6.00
C VAL A 304 -8.97 15.14 -5.31
N LEU A 305 -9.38 15.52 -4.10
CA LEU A 305 -10.56 14.97 -3.42
C LEU A 305 -11.76 15.86 -3.70
N LYS A 306 -12.96 15.31 -3.65
CA LYS A 306 -14.20 16.08 -3.81
C LYS A 306 -14.33 17.11 -2.68
N ALA A 307 -14.93 18.25 -2.97
CA ALA A 307 -15.09 19.35 -2.03
C ALA A 307 -15.89 18.98 -0.75
N ASP A 308 -16.80 18.02 -0.88
CA ASP A 308 -17.64 17.50 0.21
C ASP A 308 -17.02 16.32 0.97
N THR A 309 -15.79 15.93 0.66
CA THR A 309 -15.12 14.82 1.34
C THR A 309 -14.86 15.15 2.81
N ASP A 310 -15.39 14.33 3.72
CA ASP A 310 -15.02 14.32 5.13
C ASP A 310 -13.68 13.60 5.28
N VAL A 311 -12.58 14.37 5.28
CA VAL A 311 -11.22 13.83 5.31
C VAL A 311 -10.94 13.04 6.60
N PRO A 312 -11.29 13.52 7.81
CA PRO A 312 -11.12 12.72 9.02
C PRO A 312 -11.86 11.37 8.97
N ALA A 313 -13.11 11.35 8.51
CA ALA A 313 -13.87 10.10 8.36
C ALA A 313 -13.23 9.17 7.33
N LEU A 314 -12.76 9.70 6.20
CA LEU A 314 -12.07 8.92 5.17
C LEU A 314 -10.76 8.31 5.68
N VAL A 315 -9.97 9.05 6.48
CA VAL A 315 -8.74 8.54 7.11
C VAL A 315 -9.08 7.45 8.12
N ALA A 316 -10.13 7.65 8.93
CA ALA A 316 -10.58 6.65 9.89
C ALA A 316 -11.07 5.37 9.20
N ASP A 317 -11.76 5.50 8.07
CA ASP A 317 -12.22 4.36 7.28
C ASP A 317 -11.06 3.64 6.55
N LEU A 318 -10.03 4.37 6.10
CA LEU A 318 -8.88 3.77 5.46
C LEU A 318 -8.03 2.93 6.41
N ILE A 319 -7.81 3.41 7.64
CA ILE A 319 -6.85 2.80 8.58
C ILE A 319 -7.52 1.71 9.41
N ASP A 320 -6.92 0.51 9.39
CA ASP A 320 -7.26 -0.58 10.31
C ASP A 320 -5.98 -1.10 10.99
N ASP A 321 -5.69 -0.60 12.17
CA ASP A 321 -4.50 -0.96 12.95
C ASP A 321 -4.72 -2.16 13.91
N GLN A 322 -5.93 -2.72 13.97
CA GLN A 322 -6.24 -3.81 14.89
C GLN A 322 -5.39 -5.07 14.66
N TYR A 323 -5.05 -5.39 13.41
CA TYR A 323 -4.25 -6.57 13.07
C TYR A 323 -2.82 -6.46 13.61
N ILE A 324 -2.13 -5.36 13.33
CA ILE A 324 -0.76 -5.18 13.83
C ILE A 324 -0.71 -5.07 15.37
N GLN A 325 -1.74 -4.51 15.98
CA GLN A 325 -1.85 -4.47 17.45
C GLN A 325 -2.01 -5.87 18.04
N ARG A 326 -2.77 -6.78 17.40
CA ARG A 326 -2.87 -8.18 17.83
C ARG A 326 -1.55 -8.92 17.70
N VAL A 327 -0.86 -8.77 16.56
CA VAL A 327 0.48 -9.34 16.34
C VAL A 327 1.46 -8.89 17.41
N ASN A 328 1.50 -7.59 17.71
CA ASN A 328 2.41 -7.05 18.72
C ASN A 328 2.12 -7.61 20.13
N ARG A 329 0.83 -7.75 20.51
CA ARG A 329 0.44 -8.37 21.79
C ARG A 329 0.86 -9.84 21.85
N GLN A 330 0.67 -10.61 20.80
CA GLN A 330 1.07 -12.02 20.72
C GLN A 330 2.59 -12.17 20.85
N GLN A 331 3.37 -11.35 20.16
CA GLN A 331 4.83 -11.36 20.26
C GLN A 331 5.35 -10.93 21.64
N ALA A 332 4.66 -10.00 22.31
CA ALA A 332 5.01 -9.59 23.67
C ALA A 332 4.74 -10.69 24.71
N ALA A 333 3.69 -11.47 24.52
CA ALA A 333 3.33 -12.58 25.42
C ALA A 333 4.24 -13.83 25.26
N GLN A 334 5.03 -13.92 24.18
CA GLN A 334 5.97 -15.01 23.91
C GLN A 334 7.40 -14.73 24.39
N ARG A 335 7.67 -13.53 24.91
CA ARG A 335 8.96 -13.12 25.51
C ARG A 335 8.96 -13.30 27.01
#